data_07c519bb99cd1608e9be16022a0e1885
#
_entry.id   07c519bb99cd1608e9be16022a0e1885
#
_cell.length_a   1.000
_cell.length_b   1.000
_cell.length_c   1.000
_cell.angle_alpha   90.00
_cell.angle_beta   90.00
_cell.angle_gamma   90.00
#
_symmetry.space_group_name_H-M   'P 1'
#
loop_
_entity.id
_entity.type
_entity.pdbx_description
1 polymer ?
#
loop_
_entity_poly.entity_id
_entity_poly.type
_entity_poly.pdbx_seq_one_letter_code
_entity_poly.pdbx_strand_id
1 'polypeptide(L)'
;MVEFLYPHAVVYVFENSKAQRVKVGMTGIGFNNVDDRLRAVNDMWLERKVTCQICGGRLVNIGGLVPQHVKTGVRCQGGGALPLEKDVALAESYLENIKNRLSELADSEKGSATRIANTLEKRIERYRHHNRPVGEWQFRVAFYTENVEKVESLSHKILAERLDKQAPFGEVFCCSVSEATEAIETALSQLGLLHSARKAIQL
;
A
#
# COMPACT_ATOMS: atom_id res chain seq x y z
N MET A 1 0.92 -24.92 -28.60
CA MET A 1 1.76 -24.19 -27.64
C MET A 1 2.18 -22.91 -28.34
N VAL A 2 1.49 -21.80 -28.07
CA VAL A 2 1.85 -20.50 -28.66
C VAL A 2 2.93 -19.92 -27.76
N GLU A 3 4.17 -19.94 -28.19
CA GLU A 3 5.26 -19.22 -27.53
C GLU A 3 4.89 -17.75 -27.46
N PHE A 4 4.75 -17.24 -26.24
CA PHE A 4 4.59 -15.81 -26.01
C PHE A 4 5.92 -15.10 -26.27
N LEU A 5 6.11 -14.66 -27.48
CA LEU A 5 7.30 -13.91 -27.95
C LEU A 5 7.28 -12.42 -27.53
N TYR A 6 6.55 -12.06 -26.49
CA TYR A 6 6.57 -10.68 -25.99
C TYR A 6 7.43 -10.58 -24.73
N PRO A 7 8.35 -9.62 -24.68
CA PRO A 7 9.04 -9.32 -23.46
C PRO A 7 8.01 -9.01 -22.38
N HIS A 8 8.24 -9.50 -21.18
CA HIS A 8 7.33 -9.54 -20.02
C HIS A 8 6.93 -8.16 -19.44
N ALA A 9 6.93 -7.12 -20.26
CA ALA A 9 6.61 -5.77 -19.86
C ALA A 9 5.12 -5.48 -20.07
N VAL A 10 4.44 -5.02 -19.03
CA VAL A 10 3.02 -4.68 -19.08
C VAL A 10 2.75 -3.36 -18.38
N VAL A 11 1.75 -2.63 -18.84
CA VAL A 11 1.10 -1.57 -18.06
C VAL A 11 -0.15 -2.18 -17.44
N TYR A 12 -0.34 -2.01 -16.14
CA TYR A 12 -1.41 -2.64 -15.39
C TYR A 12 -2.27 -1.63 -14.64
N VAL A 13 -3.50 -2.04 -14.34
CA VAL A 13 -4.42 -1.37 -13.43
C VAL A 13 -4.68 -2.30 -12.25
N PHE A 14 -4.34 -1.85 -11.05
CA PHE A 14 -4.77 -2.46 -9.80
C PHE A 14 -5.84 -1.58 -9.16
N GLU A 15 -6.84 -2.21 -8.55
CA GLU A 15 -7.90 -1.55 -7.82
C GLU A 15 -7.81 -1.87 -6.33
N ASN A 16 -8.00 -0.84 -5.51
CA ASN A 16 -8.34 -0.99 -4.10
C ASN A 16 -9.78 -0.52 -3.91
N SER A 17 -10.72 -1.46 -3.96
CA SER A 17 -12.16 -1.16 -3.90
C SER A 17 -12.57 -0.51 -2.58
N LYS A 18 -11.93 -0.88 -1.45
CA LYS A 18 -12.21 -0.26 -0.15
C LYS A 18 -11.78 1.21 -0.09
N ALA A 19 -10.63 1.52 -0.67
CA ALA A 19 -10.13 2.88 -0.74
C ALA A 19 -10.75 3.68 -1.89
N GLN A 20 -11.48 3.04 -2.81
CA GLN A 20 -11.96 3.63 -4.06
C GLN A 20 -10.82 4.29 -4.84
N ARG A 21 -9.75 3.53 -5.04
CA ARG A 21 -8.52 3.98 -5.70
C ARG A 21 -8.08 2.98 -6.74
N VAL A 22 -7.44 3.50 -7.77
CA VAL A 22 -6.73 2.68 -8.74
C VAL A 22 -5.26 3.07 -8.77
N LYS A 23 -4.42 2.09 -9.04
CA LYS A 23 -3.01 2.29 -9.33
C LYS A 23 -2.78 1.91 -10.79
N VAL A 24 -2.22 2.83 -11.54
CA VAL A 24 -1.66 2.56 -12.87
C VAL A 24 -0.15 2.44 -12.71
N GLY A 25 0.41 1.37 -13.19
CA GLY A 25 1.84 1.11 -13.09
C GLY A 25 2.31 0.16 -14.18
N MET A 26 3.63 -0.06 -14.24
CA MET A 26 4.21 -1.01 -15.17
C MET A 26 5.04 -2.08 -14.45
N THR A 27 5.25 -3.21 -15.12
CA THR A 27 6.32 -4.15 -14.80
C THR A 27 7.43 -3.97 -15.83
N GLY A 28 8.66 -3.80 -15.34
CA GLY A 28 9.85 -3.78 -16.18
C GLY A 28 10.73 -5.02 -15.95
N ILE A 29 11.90 -5.02 -16.55
CA ILE A 29 12.93 -6.03 -16.35
C ILE A 29 13.24 -6.15 -14.85
N GLY A 30 12.88 -7.28 -14.22
CA GLY A 30 13.14 -7.55 -12.79
C GLY A 30 11.93 -8.04 -11.99
N PHE A 31 10.71 -7.91 -12.49
CA PHE A 31 9.52 -8.56 -11.93
C PHE A 31 9.00 -9.56 -12.96
N ASN A 32 8.98 -10.83 -12.59
CA ASN A 32 8.69 -11.91 -13.53
C ASN A 32 7.23 -11.96 -14.00
N ASN A 33 6.30 -11.29 -13.27
CA ASN A 33 4.89 -11.24 -13.64
C ASN A 33 4.11 -10.16 -12.87
N VAL A 34 2.84 -9.96 -13.27
CA VAL A 34 1.90 -9.02 -12.63
C VAL A 34 1.60 -9.41 -11.17
N ASP A 35 1.57 -10.72 -10.86
CA ASP A 35 1.27 -11.22 -9.51
C ASP A 35 2.36 -10.88 -8.51
N ASP A 36 3.64 -10.95 -8.90
CA ASP A 36 4.75 -10.52 -8.07
C ASP A 36 4.67 -9.02 -7.79
N ARG A 37 4.28 -8.24 -8.80
CA ARG A 37 4.08 -6.80 -8.65
C ARG A 37 2.88 -6.50 -7.75
N LEU A 38 1.78 -7.24 -7.89
CA LEU A 38 0.61 -7.10 -7.04
C LEU A 38 0.95 -7.39 -5.57
N ARG A 39 1.70 -8.48 -5.30
CA ARG A 39 2.20 -8.78 -3.95
C ARG A 39 3.07 -7.65 -3.41
N ALA A 40 4.03 -7.19 -4.20
CA ALA A 40 4.90 -6.08 -3.81
C ALA A 40 4.11 -4.79 -3.52
N VAL A 41 3.09 -4.47 -4.32
CA VAL A 41 2.22 -3.30 -4.09
C VAL A 41 1.40 -3.47 -2.81
N ASN A 42 0.86 -4.64 -2.54
CA ASN A 42 0.15 -4.93 -1.30
C ASN A 42 1.06 -4.80 -0.07
N ASP A 43 2.30 -5.23 -0.18
CA ASP A 43 3.31 -5.07 0.88
C ASP A 43 3.78 -3.61 1.02
N MET A 44 3.96 -2.89 -0.08
CA MET A 44 4.45 -1.51 -0.13
C MET A 44 3.36 -0.46 0.15
N TRP A 45 2.07 -0.82 0.04
CA TRP A 45 0.96 0.07 0.41
C TRP A 45 1.03 0.50 1.86
N LEU A 46 1.68 -0.30 2.66
CA LEU A 46 2.18 0.15 3.94
C LEU A 46 3.34 1.12 3.68
N GLU A 47 3.24 2.31 4.25
CA GLU A 47 4.31 3.30 4.20
C GLU A 47 5.68 2.63 4.45
N ARG A 48 6.75 3.23 3.93
CA ARG A 48 8.14 2.78 4.20
C ARG A 48 8.42 2.57 5.70
N LYS A 49 7.61 3.19 6.57
CA LYS A 49 7.63 2.98 8.02
C LYS A 49 6.24 2.59 8.50
N VAL A 50 6.18 1.49 9.22
CA VAL A 50 4.98 0.96 9.87
C VAL A 50 5.00 1.22 11.37
N THR A 51 3.82 1.26 11.99
CA THR A 51 3.67 1.52 13.43
C THR A 51 3.45 0.21 14.19
N CYS A 52 4.28 -0.03 15.19
CA CYS A 52 4.10 -1.15 16.10
C CYS A 52 2.84 -0.94 16.96
N GLN A 53 1.95 -1.91 17.01
CA GLN A 53 0.71 -1.86 17.78
C GLN A 53 0.90 -1.91 19.30
N ILE A 54 2.07 -2.34 19.78
CA ILE A 54 2.37 -2.44 21.22
C ILE A 54 3.06 -1.18 21.73
N CYS A 55 4.12 -0.72 21.09
CA CYS A 55 4.91 0.41 21.61
C CYS A 55 4.68 1.73 20.86
N GLY A 56 3.88 1.75 19.80
CA GLY A 56 3.63 2.93 18.95
C GLY A 56 4.86 3.42 18.16
N GLY A 57 5.96 2.68 18.19
CA GLY A 57 7.18 3.02 17.46
C GLY A 57 7.01 2.89 15.95
N ARG A 58 7.57 3.85 15.20
CA ARG A 58 7.61 3.78 13.73
C ARG A 58 8.90 3.10 13.28
N LEU A 59 8.77 2.01 12.56
CA LEU A 59 9.83 1.10 12.16
C LEU A 59 9.83 0.93 10.64
N VAL A 60 10.97 0.58 10.07
CA VAL A 60 11.06 0.28 8.63
C VAL A 60 10.20 -0.94 8.33
N ASN A 61 9.34 -0.84 7.32
CA ASN A 61 8.50 -1.94 6.87
C ASN A 61 9.37 -3.04 6.25
N ILE A 62 9.21 -4.27 6.72
CA ILE A 62 9.89 -5.45 6.18
C ILE A 62 8.83 -6.53 5.92
N GLY A 63 8.48 -6.75 4.64
CA GLY A 63 7.53 -7.78 4.24
C GLY A 63 6.11 -7.62 4.84
N GLY A 64 5.66 -6.37 5.04
CA GLY A 64 4.31 -6.11 5.54
C GLY A 64 4.11 -6.35 7.03
N LEU A 65 5.14 -6.69 7.79
CA LEU A 65 5.10 -6.92 9.23
C LEU A 65 5.96 -5.91 9.99
N VAL A 66 5.68 -5.79 11.28
CA VAL A 66 6.53 -5.03 12.21
C VAL A 66 7.83 -5.81 12.43
N PRO A 67 9.02 -5.25 12.14
CA PRO A 67 10.28 -5.94 12.38
C PRO A 67 10.51 -6.17 13.88
N GLN A 68 11.35 -7.15 14.20
CA GLN A 68 11.83 -7.34 15.56
C GLN A 68 12.60 -6.10 16.03
N HIS A 69 12.30 -5.59 17.21
CA HIS A 69 12.90 -4.36 17.72
C HIS A 69 12.95 -4.35 19.25
N VAL A 70 13.77 -3.47 19.76
CA VAL A 70 13.94 -3.25 21.19
C VAL A 70 13.34 -1.88 21.56
N LYS A 71 12.64 -1.81 22.66
CA LYS A 71 12.14 -0.57 23.26
C LYS A 71 12.58 -0.50 24.71
N THR A 72 13.26 0.57 25.10
CA THR A 72 13.80 0.76 26.47
C THR A 72 14.66 -0.42 26.99
N GLY A 73 15.49 -1.01 26.10
CA GLY A 73 16.35 -2.15 26.44
C GLY A 73 15.68 -3.52 26.44
N VAL A 74 14.34 -3.60 26.26
CA VAL A 74 13.57 -4.84 26.26
C VAL A 74 13.05 -5.13 24.86
N ARG A 75 13.04 -6.42 24.45
CA ARG A 75 12.47 -6.86 23.20
C ARG A 75 10.96 -6.59 23.20
N CYS A 76 10.49 -5.84 22.21
CA CYS A 76 9.08 -5.52 22.10
C CYS A 76 8.29 -6.72 21.55
N GLN A 77 7.17 -7.04 22.18
CA GLN A 77 6.28 -8.14 21.76
C GLN A 77 5.55 -7.89 20.44
N GLY A 78 5.55 -6.64 19.95
CA GLY A 78 4.91 -6.30 18.68
C GLY A 78 5.73 -6.67 17.43
N GLY A 79 6.94 -7.24 17.60
CA GLY A 79 7.74 -7.72 16.47
C GLY A 79 7.12 -8.97 15.84
N GLY A 80 7.01 -8.99 14.51
CA GLY A 80 6.35 -10.05 13.74
C GLY A 80 4.83 -9.93 13.63
N ALA A 81 4.20 -8.98 14.35
CA ALA A 81 2.77 -8.72 14.24
C ALA A 81 2.43 -7.84 13.03
N LEU A 82 1.16 -7.82 12.64
CA LEU A 82 0.65 -6.85 11.68
C LEU A 82 0.84 -5.43 12.22
N PRO A 83 1.19 -4.47 11.38
CA PRO A 83 1.30 -3.08 11.81
C PRO A 83 -0.08 -2.45 12.04
N LEU A 84 -0.10 -1.38 12.84
CA LEU A 84 -1.32 -0.61 13.14
C LEU A 84 -2.03 -0.14 11.88
N GLU A 85 -1.30 0.14 10.82
CA GLU A 85 -1.83 0.56 9.52
C GLU A 85 -2.61 -0.55 8.79
N LYS A 86 -2.39 -1.82 9.12
CA LYS A 86 -3.16 -2.96 8.59
C LYS A 86 -4.33 -3.36 9.51
N ASP A 87 -4.11 -3.27 10.80
CA ASP A 87 -5.10 -3.69 11.79
C ASP A 87 -4.90 -2.89 13.09
N VAL A 88 -5.92 -2.20 13.55
CA VAL A 88 -5.86 -1.39 14.77
C VAL A 88 -6.33 -2.13 16.01
N ALA A 89 -6.99 -3.27 15.87
CA ALA A 89 -7.66 -3.97 16.96
C ALA A 89 -6.71 -4.32 18.11
N LEU A 90 -5.51 -4.78 17.79
CA LEU A 90 -4.49 -5.07 18.80
C LEU A 90 -4.02 -3.80 19.52
N ALA A 91 -3.85 -2.70 18.80
CA ALA A 91 -3.43 -1.43 19.38
C ALA A 91 -4.51 -0.83 20.29
N GLU A 92 -5.78 -0.95 19.91
CA GLU A 92 -6.94 -0.51 20.71
C GLU A 92 -7.04 -1.31 22.00
N SER A 93 -7.02 -2.64 21.90
CA SER A 93 -7.04 -3.54 23.06
C SER A 93 -5.86 -3.30 24.00
N TYR A 94 -4.66 -3.08 23.45
CA TYR A 94 -3.49 -2.80 24.26
C TYR A 94 -3.54 -1.43 24.92
N LEU A 95 -4.05 -0.41 24.24
CA LEU A 95 -4.28 0.93 24.80
C LEU A 95 -5.27 0.89 25.96
N GLU A 96 -6.37 0.17 25.81
CA GLU A 96 -7.37 -0.02 26.85
C GLU A 96 -6.76 -0.71 28.08
N ASN A 97 -5.99 -1.78 27.87
CA ASN A 97 -5.31 -2.50 28.94
C ASN A 97 -4.33 -1.58 29.70
N ILE A 98 -3.53 -0.78 29.00
CA ILE A 98 -2.65 0.20 29.66
C ILE A 98 -3.48 1.19 30.50
N LYS A 99 -4.54 1.75 29.95
CA LYS A 99 -5.37 2.74 30.64
C LYS A 99 -5.99 2.17 31.91
N ASN A 100 -6.48 0.94 31.87
CA ASN A 100 -7.09 0.26 33.02
C ASN A 100 -6.10 -0.04 34.12
N ARG A 101 -4.83 -0.29 33.79
CA ARG A 101 -3.77 -0.63 34.75
C ARG A 101 -2.93 0.56 35.23
N LEU A 102 -3.13 1.75 34.66
CA LEU A 102 -2.30 2.92 34.97
C LEU A 102 -2.31 3.28 36.47
N SER A 103 -3.44 3.09 37.16
CA SER A 103 -3.54 3.35 38.60
C SER A 103 -2.76 2.36 39.46
N GLU A 104 -2.55 1.15 38.96
CA GLU A 104 -1.91 0.03 39.69
C GLU A 104 -0.39 -0.02 39.47
N LEU A 105 0.14 0.71 38.46
CA LEU A 105 1.56 0.70 38.14
C LEU A 105 2.37 1.47 39.18
N ALA A 106 3.59 1.03 39.38
CA ALA A 106 4.58 1.78 40.16
C ALA A 106 4.92 3.12 39.47
N ASP A 107 5.25 4.15 40.24
CA ASP A 107 5.53 5.50 39.70
C ASP A 107 6.67 5.51 38.67
N SER A 108 7.65 4.64 38.81
CA SER A 108 8.72 4.44 37.81
C SER A 108 8.23 3.94 36.46
N GLU A 109 7.11 3.21 36.41
CA GLU A 109 6.53 2.61 35.21
C GLU A 109 5.45 3.49 34.60
N LYS A 110 4.69 4.24 35.41
CA LYS A 110 3.60 5.14 35.00
C LYS A 110 4.02 6.09 33.88
N GLY A 111 5.19 6.71 34.01
CA GLY A 111 5.68 7.66 33.00
C GLY A 111 5.90 7.03 31.61
N SER A 112 6.39 5.78 31.59
CA SER A 112 6.58 5.04 30.33
C SER A 112 5.26 4.57 29.74
N ALA A 113 4.37 4.00 30.56
CA ALA A 113 3.05 3.53 30.16
C ALA A 113 2.19 4.67 29.59
N THR A 114 2.14 5.82 30.28
CA THR A 114 1.43 7.03 29.82
C THR A 114 1.95 7.50 28.47
N ARG A 115 3.27 7.50 28.25
CA ARG A 115 3.88 7.91 26.98
C ARG A 115 3.51 6.97 25.84
N ILE A 116 3.46 5.66 26.10
CA ILE A 116 3.02 4.66 25.11
C ILE A 116 1.54 4.85 24.81
N ALA A 117 0.69 4.98 25.84
CA ALA A 117 -0.75 5.21 25.68
C ALA A 117 -1.05 6.43 24.80
N ASN A 118 -0.46 7.59 25.14
CA ASN A 118 -0.63 8.83 24.39
C ASN A 118 -0.13 8.70 22.94
N THR A 119 0.93 7.92 22.72
CA THR A 119 1.45 7.67 21.37
C THR A 119 0.50 6.81 20.57
N LEU A 120 0.00 5.72 21.12
CA LEU A 120 -0.95 4.83 20.46
C LEU A 120 -2.27 5.55 20.16
N GLU A 121 -2.81 6.29 21.14
CA GLU A 121 -4.05 7.05 20.96
C GLU A 121 -3.97 8.00 19.77
N LYS A 122 -2.93 8.83 19.70
CA LYS A 122 -2.69 9.71 18.55
C LYS A 122 -2.53 8.95 17.23
N ARG A 123 -1.94 7.74 17.25
CA ARG A 123 -1.76 6.94 16.04
C ARG A 123 -3.06 6.31 15.58
N ILE A 124 -3.86 5.77 16.50
CA ILE A 124 -5.17 5.19 16.22
C ILE A 124 -6.12 6.27 15.70
N GLU A 125 -6.15 7.43 16.37
CA GLU A 125 -6.95 8.57 15.94
C GLU A 125 -6.56 9.01 14.52
N ARG A 126 -5.28 9.16 14.25
CA ARG A 126 -4.79 9.50 12.92
C ARG A 126 -5.17 8.45 11.87
N TYR A 127 -5.09 7.17 12.21
CA TYR A 127 -5.52 6.09 11.34
C TYR A 127 -7.02 6.18 11.02
N ARG A 128 -7.86 6.41 12.03
CA ARG A 128 -9.32 6.56 11.87
C ARG A 128 -9.70 7.78 11.03
N HIS A 129 -9.06 8.92 11.26
CA HIS A 129 -9.36 10.16 10.54
C HIS A 129 -8.83 10.19 9.11
N HIS A 130 -7.74 9.53 8.83
CA HIS A 130 -7.19 9.48 7.47
C HIS A 130 -7.84 8.42 6.59
N ASN A 131 -8.82 7.71 7.16
CA ASN A 131 -9.76 6.82 6.47
C ASN A 131 -9.07 6.06 5.32
N ARG A 132 -7.92 5.44 5.61
CA ARG A 132 -7.23 4.57 4.67
C ARG A 132 -7.60 3.14 5.02
N PRO A 133 -8.73 2.61 4.48
CA PRO A 133 -8.95 1.20 4.54
C PRO A 133 -7.78 0.56 3.78
N VAL A 134 -6.92 -0.11 4.52
CA VAL A 134 -5.88 -0.95 3.93
C VAL A 134 -6.59 -2.16 3.36
N GLY A 135 -7.25 -1.96 2.21
CA GLY A 135 -7.78 -3.02 1.39
C GLY A 135 -6.64 -3.60 0.59
N GLU A 136 -6.74 -4.86 0.24
CA GLU A 136 -5.82 -5.47 -0.70
C GLU A 136 -6.09 -4.92 -2.11
N TRP A 137 -5.02 -4.60 -2.79
CA TRP A 137 -5.07 -4.30 -4.21
C TRP A 137 -5.39 -5.56 -4.97
N GLN A 138 -6.21 -5.43 -5.99
CA GLN A 138 -6.60 -6.51 -6.88
C GLN A 138 -6.21 -6.16 -8.31
N PHE A 139 -5.72 -7.13 -9.04
CA PHE A 139 -5.49 -7.00 -10.47
C PHE A 139 -6.82 -6.79 -11.20
N ARG A 140 -6.86 -5.90 -12.19
CA ARG A 140 -8.04 -5.67 -13.03
C ARG A 140 -7.75 -5.78 -14.51
N VAL A 141 -6.74 -5.05 -14.97
CA VAL A 141 -6.41 -4.98 -16.39
C VAL A 141 -4.89 -4.95 -16.57
N ALA A 142 -4.39 -5.59 -17.60
CA ALA A 142 -3.03 -5.45 -18.10
C ALA A 142 -3.01 -5.25 -19.60
N PHE A 143 -2.08 -4.42 -20.06
CA PHE A 143 -1.77 -4.21 -21.46
C PHE A 143 -0.33 -4.63 -21.73
N TYR A 144 -0.17 -5.70 -22.48
CA TYR A 144 1.13 -6.14 -22.98
C TYR A 144 1.47 -5.29 -24.20
N THR A 145 2.52 -4.50 -24.13
CA THR A 145 2.88 -3.57 -25.17
C THR A 145 4.37 -3.26 -25.16
N GLU A 146 4.84 -2.70 -26.25
CA GLU A 146 6.15 -2.07 -26.31
C GLU A 146 6.14 -0.70 -25.61
N ASN A 147 7.32 -0.18 -25.27
CA ASN A 147 7.48 1.15 -24.69
C ASN A 147 6.61 1.43 -23.45
N VAL A 148 6.47 0.44 -22.57
CA VAL A 148 5.62 0.49 -21.37
C VAL A 148 5.86 1.76 -20.52
N GLU A 149 7.11 2.21 -20.41
CA GLU A 149 7.47 3.45 -19.67
C GLU A 149 6.80 4.69 -20.26
N LYS A 150 6.75 4.78 -21.59
CA LYS A 150 6.10 5.90 -22.26
C LYS A 150 4.58 5.84 -22.11
N VAL A 151 4.01 4.62 -22.21
CA VAL A 151 2.57 4.40 -22.04
C VAL A 151 2.17 4.74 -20.61
N GLU A 152 2.87 4.23 -19.59
CA GLU A 152 2.63 4.56 -18.20
C GLU A 152 2.73 6.07 -17.94
N SER A 153 3.84 6.69 -18.35
CA SER A 153 4.07 8.14 -18.16
C SER A 153 2.98 9.00 -18.80
N LEU A 154 2.51 8.62 -19.98
CA LEU A 154 1.46 9.35 -20.66
C LEU A 154 0.09 9.12 -20.01
N SER A 155 -0.20 7.89 -19.58
CA SER A 155 -1.42 7.57 -18.82
C SER A 155 -1.48 8.37 -17.52
N HIS A 156 -0.36 8.51 -16.80
CA HIS A 156 -0.28 9.34 -15.61
C HIS A 156 -0.53 10.82 -15.90
N LYS A 157 -0.06 11.34 -17.04
CA LYS A 157 -0.36 12.72 -17.46
C LYS A 157 -1.85 12.91 -17.75
N ILE A 158 -2.48 11.96 -18.40
CA ILE A 158 -3.94 11.99 -18.70
C ILE A 158 -4.73 11.96 -17.38
N LEU A 159 -4.27 11.22 -16.38
CA LEU A 159 -4.92 11.09 -15.08
C LEU A 159 -4.44 12.12 -14.03
N ALA A 160 -3.64 13.10 -14.40
CA ALA A 160 -2.96 14.00 -13.45
C ALA A 160 -3.89 14.72 -12.47
N GLU A 161 -5.08 15.13 -12.92
CA GLU A 161 -6.08 15.79 -12.07
C GLU A 161 -6.73 14.84 -11.05
N ARG A 162 -6.64 13.53 -11.28
CA ARG A 162 -7.16 12.48 -10.40
C ARG A 162 -6.12 11.93 -9.44
N LEU A 163 -4.88 12.43 -9.46
CA LEU A 163 -3.79 11.95 -8.62
C LEU A 163 -4.14 12.06 -7.13
N ASP A 164 -4.05 10.95 -6.40
CA ASP A 164 -4.16 10.95 -4.94
C ASP A 164 -2.85 11.46 -4.32
N LYS A 165 -2.81 12.75 -4.01
CA LYS A 165 -1.65 13.41 -3.37
C LYS A 165 -1.33 12.87 -1.97
N GLN A 166 -2.24 12.11 -1.36
CA GLN A 166 -2.05 11.51 -0.04
C GLN A 166 -1.54 10.06 -0.12
N ALA A 167 -1.57 9.46 -1.31
CA ALA A 167 -1.05 8.13 -1.50
C ALA A 167 0.48 8.09 -1.27
N PRO A 168 1.01 6.95 -0.79
CA PRO A 168 2.46 6.79 -0.57
C PRO A 168 3.26 6.76 -1.89
N PHE A 169 2.58 6.59 -3.02
CA PHE A 169 3.17 6.54 -4.37
C PHE A 169 2.47 7.55 -5.28
N GLY A 170 3.23 8.16 -6.18
CA GLY A 170 2.71 9.09 -7.18
C GLY A 170 1.95 8.45 -8.36
N GLU A 171 1.45 7.22 -8.19
CA GLU A 171 0.86 6.39 -9.24
C GLU A 171 -0.54 5.90 -8.86
N VAL A 172 -1.14 6.52 -7.84
CA VAL A 172 -2.47 6.19 -7.32
C VAL A 172 -3.43 7.31 -7.66
N PHE A 173 -4.59 6.94 -8.16
CA PHE A 173 -5.57 7.88 -8.71
C PHE A 173 -6.96 7.68 -8.08
N CYS A 174 -7.69 8.78 -7.88
CA CYS A 174 -9.09 8.82 -7.44
C CYS A 174 -10.00 8.71 -8.68
N CYS A 175 -10.02 7.56 -9.33
CA CYS A 175 -10.85 7.29 -10.51
C CYS A 175 -11.31 5.84 -10.53
N SER A 176 -12.19 5.50 -11.45
CA SER A 176 -12.64 4.13 -11.70
C SER A 176 -11.62 3.34 -12.52
N VAL A 177 -11.76 2.01 -12.51
CA VAL A 177 -11.00 1.11 -13.39
C VAL A 177 -11.24 1.44 -14.85
N SER A 178 -12.47 1.83 -15.24
CA SER A 178 -12.80 2.23 -16.61
C SER A 178 -12.01 3.47 -17.02
N GLU A 179 -12.04 4.54 -16.22
CA GLU A 179 -11.30 5.77 -16.52
C GLU A 179 -9.79 5.52 -16.64
N ALA A 180 -9.23 4.67 -15.75
CA ALA A 180 -7.82 4.30 -15.82
C ALA A 180 -7.50 3.48 -17.09
N THR A 181 -8.40 2.58 -17.47
CA THR A 181 -8.27 1.77 -18.68
C THR A 181 -8.31 2.65 -19.93
N GLU A 182 -9.28 3.56 -20.01
CA GLU A 182 -9.42 4.53 -21.11
C GLU A 182 -8.19 5.44 -21.23
N ALA A 183 -7.60 5.84 -20.11
CA ALA A 183 -6.36 6.63 -20.12
C ALA A 183 -5.19 5.85 -20.73
N ILE A 184 -5.07 4.54 -20.44
CA ILE A 184 -4.03 3.69 -21.02
C ILE A 184 -4.31 3.49 -22.53
N GLU A 185 -5.55 3.22 -22.93
CA GLU A 185 -5.92 3.06 -24.33
C GLU A 185 -5.68 4.34 -25.13
N THR A 186 -5.97 5.50 -24.56
CA THR A 186 -5.66 6.81 -25.12
C THR A 186 -4.15 7.00 -25.29
N ALA A 187 -3.36 6.64 -24.28
CA ALA A 187 -1.91 6.71 -24.36
C ALA A 187 -1.34 5.78 -25.44
N LEU A 188 -1.85 4.54 -25.52
CA LEU A 188 -1.50 3.58 -26.58
C LEU A 188 -1.83 4.12 -27.97
N SER A 189 -3.01 4.72 -28.14
CA SER A 189 -3.44 5.34 -29.41
C SER A 189 -2.52 6.49 -29.82
N GLN A 190 -2.21 7.40 -28.89
CA GLN A 190 -1.31 8.54 -29.17
C GLN A 190 0.11 8.11 -29.53
N LEU A 191 0.54 6.95 -29.03
CA LEU A 191 1.86 6.38 -29.33
C LEU A 191 1.83 5.46 -30.55
N GLY A 192 0.67 5.26 -31.20
CA GLY A 192 0.52 4.35 -32.35
C GLY A 192 0.62 2.87 -31.98
N LEU A 193 0.48 2.52 -30.71
CA LEU A 193 0.68 1.16 -30.18
C LEU A 193 -0.62 0.39 -29.93
N LEU A 194 -1.79 1.02 -30.10
CA LEU A 194 -3.08 0.42 -29.75
C LEU A 194 -3.34 -0.90 -30.51
N HIS A 195 -2.93 -0.99 -31.78
CA HIS A 195 -3.17 -2.18 -32.62
C HIS A 195 -2.27 -3.37 -32.26
N SER A 196 -1.10 -3.11 -31.66
CA SER A 196 -0.14 -4.16 -31.25
C SER A 196 -0.31 -4.57 -29.79
N ALA A 197 -1.00 -3.77 -28.99
CA ALA A 197 -1.21 -4.05 -27.58
C ALA A 197 -2.21 -5.19 -27.36
N ARG A 198 -1.91 -6.09 -26.42
CA ARG A 198 -2.82 -7.16 -25.98
C ARG A 198 -3.36 -6.85 -24.60
N LYS A 199 -4.68 -6.81 -24.49
CA LYS A 199 -5.39 -6.54 -23.22
C LYS A 199 -5.76 -7.87 -22.55
N ALA A 200 -5.43 -7.99 -21.26
CA ALA A 200 -5.89 -9.05 -20.38
C ALA A 200 -6.73 -8.44 -19.25
N ILE A 201 -7.86 -9.03 -18.96
CA ILE A 201 -8.83 -8.59 -17.95
C ILE A 201 -9.03 -9.74 -16.96
N GLN A 202 -9.04 -9.44 -15.67
CA GLN A 202 -9.53 -10.37 -14.67
C GLN A 202 -11.05 -10.16 -14.54
N LEU A 203 -11.78 -11.21 -14.79
CA LEU A 203 -13.24 -11.29 -14.62
C LEU A 203 -13.60 -11.51 -13.15
#